data_a53aac643fd74317d75d1c6b7d83e090
#
_entry.id   a53aac643fd74317d75d1c6b7d83e090
#
_cell.length_a   1.000
_cell.length_b   1.000
_cell.length_c   1.000
_cell.angle_alpha   90.00
_cell.angle_beta   90.00
_cell.angle_gamma   90.00
#
_symmetry.space_group_name_H-M   'P 1'
#
loop_
_entity.id
_entity.type
_entity.pdbx_description
1 polymer ?
#
loop_
_entity_poly.entity_id
_entity_poly.type
_entity_poly.pdbx_seq_one_letter_code
_entity_poly.pdbx_strand_id
1 'polypeptide(L)'
;GPALATLLGEPDLVGDVLASDLNPDAVEMLLDNLRRWDRKEYPSEPAPISRLHEDRIAGLADATKLQHDPNLAGRWDMLLVNLPHRTIEILPSLVPLLDRTGPSMVRGRVIAAEADIHEADRAIRHALPPRLEGMPEPSLRIKRDYSSTLRLCSFEAWIAPAP
;
A
#
# COMPACT_ATOMS: atom_id res chain seq x y z
N GLY A 1 -10.04 3.72 -2.05
CA GLY A 1 -9.60 4.81 -2.93
C GLY A 1 -9.51 4.40 -4.39
N PRO A 2 -9.22 5.32 -5.33
CA PRO A 2 -9.27 5.03 -6.77
C PRO A 2 -8.39 3.85 -7.23
N ALA A 3 -7.20 3.68 -6.62
CA ALA A 3 -6.28 2.60 -6.98
C ALA A 3 -6.88 1.22 -6.70
N LEU A 4 -7.52 1.04 -5.54
CA LEU A 4 -8.17 -0.22 -5.20
C LEU A 4 -9.40 -0.46 -6.10
N ALA A 5 -10.18 0.59 -6.41
CA ALA A 5 -11.29 0.50 -7.35
C ALA A 5 -10.86 0.01 -8.74
N THR A 6 -9.73 0.53 -9.24
CA THR A 6 -9.18 0.09 -10.54
C THR A 6 -8.78 -1.38 -10.50
N LEU A 7 -8.09 -1.81 -9.43
CA LEU A 7 -7.65 -3.20 -9.29
C LEU A 7 -8.84 -4.15 -9.17
N LEU A 8 -9.84 -3.84 -8.34
CA LEU A 8 -11.03 -4.66 -8.16
C LEU A 8 -11.94 -4.70 -9.41
N GLY A 9 -11.78 -3.74 -10.32
CA GLY A 9 -12.47 -3.74 -11.61
C GLY A 9 -11.89 -4.73 -12.64
N GLU A 10 -10.71 -5.30 -12.36
CA GLU A 10 -10.03 -6.25 -13.26
C GLU A 10 -10.11 -7.67 -12.65
N PRO A 11 -11.04 -8.52 -13.15
CA PRO A 11 -11.41 -9.77 -12.48
C PRO A 11 -10.26 -10.75 -12.20
N ASP A 12 -9.23 -10.73 -13.03
CA ASP A 12 -8.12 -11.68 -12.96
C ASP A 12 -6.89 -11.12 -12.21
N LEU A 13 -6.96 -9.89 -11.70
CA LEU A 13 -5.82 -9.22 -11.07
C LEU A 13 -5.82 -9.24 -9.55
N VAL A 14 -6.96 -9.52 -8.91
CA VAL A 14 -7.09 -9.37 -7.47
C VAL A 14 -7.71 -10.60 -6.82
N GLY A 15 -6.92 -11.28 -6.00
CA GLY A 15 -7.38 -12.27 -5.05
C GLY A 15 -7.77 -11.64 -3.71
N ASP A 16 -7.01 -11.95 -2.67
CA ASP A 16 -7.22 -11.42 -1.32
C ASP A 16 -6.88 -9.93 -1.25
N VAL A 17 -7.67 -9.19 -0.49
CA VAL A 17 -7.43 -7.76 -0.21
C VAL A 17 -7.37 -7.51 1.28
N LEU A 18 -6.32 -6.81 1.70
CA LEU A 18 -6.20 -6.18 3.00
C LEU A 18 -6.24 -4.66 2.82
N ALA A 19 -7.19 -3.99 3.47
CA ALA A 19 -7.30 -2.54 3.41
C ALA A 19 -7.54 -1.95 4.81
N SER A 20 -6.75 -0.97 5.20
CA SER A 20 -6.86 -0.34 6.52
C SER A 20 -6.58 1.14 6.49
N ASP A 21 -7.11 1.85 7.43
CA ASP A 21 -6.78 3.23 7.76
C ASP A 21 -6.92 3.43 9.28
N LEU A 22 -6.25 4.45 9.83
CA LEU A 22 -6.45 4.89 11.22
C LEU A 22 -7.65 5.82 11.37
N ASN A 23 -8.05 6.49 10.30
CA ASN A 23 -9.17 7.42 10.30
C ASN A 23 -10.50 6.67 10.14
N PRO A 24 -11.43 6.74 11.13
CA PRO A 24 -12.74 6.10 11.03
C PRO A 24 -13.53 6.50 9.78
N ASP A 25 -13.51 7.78 9.41
CA ASP A 25 -14.24 8.29 8.23
C ASP A 25 -13.69 7.65 6.94
N ALA A 26 -12.37 7.45 6.86
CA ALA A 26 -11.74 6.78 5.72
C ALA A 26 -12.12 5.28 5.66
N VAL A 27 -12.25 4.63 6.82
CA VAL A 27 -12.70 3.23 6.90
C VAL A 27 -14.18 3.10 6.55
N GLU A 28 -15.03 4.03 6.99
CA GLU A 28 -16.44 4.06 6.58
C GLU A 28 -16.57 4.15 5.05
N MET A 29 -15.85 5.10 4.43
CA MET A 29 -15.79 5.22 2.97
C MET A 29 -15.22 3.96 2.28
N LEU A 30 -14.24 3.29 2.90
CA LEU A 30 -13.68 2.04 2.40
C LEU A 30 -14.74 0.94 2.37
N LEU A 31 -15.46 0.75 3.48
CA LEU A 31 -16.52 -0.25 3.60
C LEU A 31 -17.67 0.00 2.61
N ASP A 32 -18.04 1.27 2.43
CA ASP A 32 -19.05 1.68 1.44
C ASP A 32 -18.60 1.35 0.01
N ASN A 33 -17.36 1.60 -0.31
CA ASN A 33 -16.78 1.25 -1.60
C ASN A 33 -16.69 -0.27 -1.80
N LEU A 34 -16.28 -1.04 -0.80
CA LEU A 34 -16.23 -2.50 -0.88
C LEU A 34 -17.63 -3.09 -1.16
N ARG A 35 -18.67 -2.61 -0.46
CA ARG A 35 -20.07 -3.01 -0.74
C ARG A 35 -20.45 -2.80 -2.20
N ARG A 36 -20.08 -1.66 -2.77
CA ARG A 36 -20.40 -1.32 -4.17
C ARG A 36 -19.62 -2.17 -5.17
N TRP A 37 -18.33 -2.43 -4.92
CA TRP A 37 -17.47 -3.15 -5.85
C TRP A 37 -17.72 -4.64 -5.83
N ASP A 38 -17.80 -5.24 -4.64
CA ASP A 38 -17.99 -6.67 -4.48
C ASP A 38 -19.48 -7.08 -4.60
N ARG A 39 -20.40 -6.10 -4.53
CA ARG A 39 -21.84 -6.32 -4.47
C ARG A 39 -22.25 -7.27 -3.33
N LYS A 40 -21.58 -7.15 -2.20
CA LYS A 40 -21.76 -7.93 -0.97
C LYS A 40 -22.13 -7.02 0.20
N GLU A 41 -22.77 -7.59 1.21
CA GLU A 41 -23.04 -6.90 2.45
C GLU A 41 -21.78 -6.88 3.33
N TYR A 42 -21.42 -5.69 3.80
CA TYR A 42 -20.34 -5.45 4.76
C TYR A 42 -20.83 -4.54 5.89
N PRO A 43 -20.19 -4.54 7.08
CA PRO A 43 -20.54 -3.63 8.16
C PRO A 43 -20.59 -2.18 7.68
N SER A 44 -21.53 -1.39 8.22
CA SER A 44 -21.63 0.04 7.91
C SER A 44 -20.72 0.90 8.79
N GLU A 45 -20.40 0.42 9.97
CA GLU A 45 -19.64 1.17 10.96
C GLU A 45 -18.16 0.75 10.94
N PRO A 46 -17.24 1.73 11.09
CA PRO A 46 -15.82 1.44 11.26
C PRO A 46 -15.57 0.61 12.52
N ALA A 47 -14.83 -0.47 12.37
CA ALA A 47 -14.46 -1.37 13.45
C ALA A 47 -12.97 -1.74 13.33
N PRO A 48 -12.34 -2.29 14.37
CA PRO A 48 -11.00 -2.85 14.27
C PRO A 48 -10.89 -3.81 13.08
N ILE A 49 -9.70 -3.86 12.48
CA ILE A 49 -9.44 -4.70 11.31
C ILE A 49 -9.88 -6.14 11.56
N SER A 50 -10.65 -6.69 10.63
CA SER A 50 -11.17 -8.05 10.71
C SER A 50 -11.41 -8.63 9.33
N ARG A 51 -11.58 -9.95 9.27
CA ARG A 51 -12.00 -10.63 8.04
C ARG A 51 -13.49 -10.40 7.83
N LEU A 52 -13.82 -9.70 6.76
CA LEU A 52 -15.21 -9.38 6.37
C LEU A 52 -15.81 -10.46 5.45
N HIS A 53 -14.95 -11.10 4.65
CA HIS A 53 -15.28 -12.16 3.71
C HIS A 53 -14.04 -13.05 3.51
N GLU A 54 -14.17 -14.18 2.79
CA GLU A 54 -13.05 -15.11 2.55
C GLU A 54 -11.80 -14.40 2.01
N ASP A 55 -12.00 -13.45 1.12
CA ASP A 55 -10.97 -12.72 0.38
C ASP A 55 -10.86 -11.23 0.75
N ARG A 56 -11.54 -10.78 1.81
CA ARG A 56 -11.58 -9.37 2.22
C ARG A 56 -11.29 -9.21 3.70
N ILE A 57 -10.23 -8.48 4.01
CA ILE A 57 -9.86 -8.05 5.35
C ILE A 57 -9.83 -6.53 5.35
N ALA A 58 -10.62 -5.88 6.19
CA ALA A 58 -10.61 -4.42 6.26
C ALA A 58 -10.98 -3.90 7.66
N GLY A 59 -10.62 -2.64 7.93
CA GLY A 59 -10.99 -1.97 9.16
C GLY A 59 -9.96 -0.97 9.67
N LEU A 60 -10.18 -0.52 10.90
CA LEU A 60 -9.29 0.39 11.63
C LEU A 60 -8.02 -0.36 12.04
N ALA A 61 -6.88 0.11 11.56
CA ALA A 61 -5.59 -0.39 12.01
C ALA A 61 -4.46 0.61 11.78
N ASP A 62 -3.50 0.59 12.68
CA ASP A 62 -2.20 1.21 12.47
C ASP A 62 -1.39 0.29 11.55
N ALA A 63 -1.11 0.77 10.33
CA ALA A 63 -0.39 0.01 9.32
C ALA A 63 0.97 -0.50 9.82
N THR A 64 1.65 0.24 10.71
CA THR A 64 2.95 -0.16 11.27
C THR A 64 2.87 -1.38 12.19
N LYS A 65 1.68 -1.72 12.66
CA LYS A 65 1.45 -2.86 13.57
C LYS A 65 1.00 -4.13 12.86
N LEU A 66 0.56 -4.03 11.60
CA LEU A 66 0.06 -5.18 10.84
C LEU A 66 1.09 -6.31 10.69
N GLN A 67 2.37 -5.96 10.64
CA GLN A 67 3.47 -6.92 10.57
C GLN A 67 3.55 -7.89 11.76
N HIS A 68 2.93 -7.55 12.90
CA HIS A 68 2.93 -8.38 14.12
C HIS A 68 1.80 -9.40 14.13
N ASP A 69 0.86 -9.33 13.20
CA ASP A 69 -0.17 -10.35 13.04
C ASP A 69 0.34 -11.47 12.12
N PRO A 70 0.55 -12.70 12.65
CA PRO A 70 1.06 -13.82 11.85
C PRO A 70 0.10 -14.25 10.72
N ASN A 71 -1.17 -13.85 10.80
CA ASN A 71 -2.13 -14.11 9.73
C ASN A 71 -2.01 -13.09 8.58
N LEU A 72 -1.29 -12.01 8.76
CA LEU A 72 -1.12 -10.95 7.78
C LEU A 72 0.30 -10.87 7.24
N ALA A 73 1.30 -11.18 8.06
CA ALA A 73 2.71 -11.14 7.66
C ALA A 73 3.03 -12.18 6.57
N GLY A 74 3.84 -11.79 5.59
CA GLY A 74 4.36 -12.69 4.55
C GLY A 74 3.32 -13.20 3.55
N ARG A 75 2.20 -12.50 3.35
CA ARG A 75 1.08 -13.01 2.54
C ARG A 75 0.71 -12.20 1.31
N TRP A 76 1.30 -11.03 1.13
CA TRP A 76 0.84 -10.07 0.12
C TRP A 76 1.89 -9.91 -0.98
N ASP A 77 1.48 -10.12 -2.21
CA ASP A 77 2.33 -9.92 -3.40
C ASP A 77 2.36 -8.45 -3.85
N MET A 78 1.44 -7.63 -3.33
CA MET A 78 1.41 -6.20 -3.63
C MET A 78 1.10 -5.35 -2.39
N LEU A 79 1.87 -4.29 -2.21
CA LEU A 79 1.60 -3.21 -1.26
C LEU A 79 1.26 -1.91 -1.98
N LEU A 80 0.13 -1.30 -1.63
CA LEU A 80 -0.27 0.04 -2.08
C LEU A 80 -0.23 1.00 -0.89
N VAL A 81 0.80 1.86 -0.84
CA VAL A 81 1.02 2.78 0.29
C VAL A 81 0.60 4.19 -0.08
N ASN A 82 -0.53 4.65 0.46
CA ASN A 82 -1.08 5.97 0.20
C ASN A 82 -1.09 6.86 1.45
N LEU A 83 0.05 6.98 2.09
CA LEU A 83 0.30 7.87 3.24
C LEU A 83 1.44 8.83 2.89
N PRO A 84 1.23 9.78 1.95
CA PRO A 84 2.31 10.45 1.24
C PRO A 84 3.27 11.24 2.12
N HIS A 85 2.83 11.71 3.29
CA HIS A 85 3.70 12.38 4.27
C HIS A 85 4.54 11.42 5.11
N ARG A 86 4.17 10.13 5.16
CA ARG A 86 4.80 9.14 6.06
C ARG A 86 5.27 7.89 5.34
N THR A 87 5.07 7.78 4.05
CA THR A 87 5.35 6.55 3.30
C THR A 87 6.78 6.05 3.55
N ILE A 88 7.78 6.91 3.43
CA ILE A 88 9.18 6.51 3.62
C ILE A 88 9.43 6.01 5.05
N GLU A 89 8.89 6.69 6.04
CA GLU A 89 9.01 6.33 7.46
C GLU A 89 8.44 4.93 7.77
N ILE A 90 7.28 4.62 7.19
CA ILE A 90 6.56 3.38 7.52
C ILE A 90 6.92 2.17 6.64
N LEU A 91 7.58 2.39 5.49
CA LEU A 91 7.95 1.30 4.58
C LEU A 91 8.64 0.11 5.28
N PRO A 92 9.62 0.30 6.19
CA PRO A 92 10.25 -0.81 6.89
C PRO A 92 9.27 -1.68 7.69
N SER A 93 8.20 -1.08 8.22
CA SER A 93 7.16 -1.81 8.95
C SER A 93 6.17 -2.53 8.03
N LEU A 94 6.06 -2.14 6.77
CA LEU A 94 5.16 -2.76 5.80
C LEU A 94 5.83 -3.89 5.02
N VAL A 95 7.13 -3.81 4.80
CA VAL A 95 7.90 -4.82 4.07
C VAL A 95 7.67 -6.26 4.58
N PRO A 96 7.58 -6.52 5.91
CA PRO A 96 7.30 -7.86 6.41
C PRO A 96 5.94 -8.44 6.02
N LEU A 97 5.03 -7.62 5.50
CA LEU A 97 3.74 -8.10 4.97
C LEU A 97 3.89 -8.80 3.62
N LEU A 98 4.96 -8.48 2.86
CA LEU A 98 5.17 -9.06 1.53
C LEU A 98 5.41 -10.56 1.60
N ASP A 99 4.76 -11.29 0.71
CA ASP A 99 5.14 -12.65 0.36
C ASP A 99 6.48 -12.59 -0.41
N ARG A 100 7.49 -13.18 0.18
CA ARG A 100 8.85 -13.22 -0.37
C ARG A 100 9.21 -14.57 -0.95
N THR A 101 8.22 -15.46 -1.15
CA THR A 101 8.42 -16.74 -1.86
C THR A 101 8.48 -16.52 -3.39
N GLY A 102 7.87 -15.44 -3.87
CA GLY A 102 7.89 -15.01 -5.27
C GLY A 102 8.19 -13.53 -5.42
N PRO A 103 8.19 -13.02 -6.68
CA PRO A 103 8.26 -11.59 -6.94
C PRO A 103 7.07 -10.86 -6.32
N SER A 104 7.32 -9.71 -5.70
CA SER A 104 6.28 -8.87 -5.14
C SER A 104 6.46 -7.40 -5.57
N MET A 105 5.44 -6.57 -5.38
CA MET A 105 5.45 -5.19 -5.83
C MET A 105 5.07 -4.23 -4.70
N VAL A 106 5.76 -3.11 -4.63
CA VAL A 106 5.41 -1.98 -3.77
C VAL A 106 5.16 -0.74 -4.62
N ARG A 107 3.98 -0.16 -4.47
CA ARG A 107 3.63 1.15 -5.05
C ARG A 107 3.32 2.13 -3.94
N GLY A 108 3.90 3.32 -4.01
CA GLY A 108 3.67 4.33 -2.99
C GLY A 108 3.58 5.74 -3.53
N ARG A 109 3.04 6.62 -2.68
CA ARG A 109 3.04 8.06 -2.91
C ARG A 109 3.86 8.73 -1.83
N VAL A 110 4.60 9.78 -2.23
CA VAL A 110 5.45 10.58 -1.34
C VAL A 110 5.24 12.05 -1.65
N ILE A 111 5.22 12.88 -0.63
CA ILE A 111 5.34 14.33 -0.78
C ILE A 111 6.77 14.72 -0.41
N ALA A 112 7.46 15.38 -1.34
CA ALA A 112 8.82 15.85 -1.16
C ALA A 112 9.00 17.24 -1.78
N ALA A 113 9.92 18.02 -1.26
CA ALA A 113 10.39 19.20 -1.97
C ALA A 113 11.21 18.77 -3.21
N GLU A 114 11.16 19.56 -4.26
CA GLU A 114 11.84 19.21 -5.51
C GLU A 114 13.33 19.00 -5.33
N ALA A 115 13.97 19.80 -4.45
CA ALA A 115 15.36 19.67 -4.10
C ALA A 115 15.70 18.35 -3.38
N ASP A 116 14.73 17.76 -2.66
CA ASP A 116 14.92 16.60 -1.80
C ASP A 116 14.53 15.26 -2.49
N ILE A 117 14.08 15.30 -3.75
CA ILE A 117 13.63 14.10 -4.47
C ILE A 117 14.72 13.04 -4.54
N HIS A 118 15.97 13.40 -4.78
CA HIS A 118 17.08 12.45 -4.83
C HIS A 118 17.38 11.80 -3.47
N GLU A 119 17.20 12.54 -2.37
CA GLU A 119 17.34 11.99 -1.03
C GLU A 119 16.21 11.03 -0.70
N ALA A 120 14.98 11.41 -1.04
CA ALA A 120 13.80 10.55 -0.89
C ALA A 120 13.90 9.27 -1.74
N ASP A 121 14.43 9.33 -2.97
CA ASP A 121 14.75 8.16 -3.79
C ASP A 121 15.72 7.21 -3.09
N ARG A 122 16.79 7.73 -2.51
CA ARG A 122 17.76 6.92 -1.76
C ARG A 122 17.13 6.29 -0.53
N ALA A 123 16.31 7.04 0.20
CA ALA A 123 15.62 6.55 1.39
C ALA A 123 14.64 5.42 1.05
N ILE A 124 13.89 5.53 -0.05
CA ILE A 124 13.00 4.47 -0.53
C ILE A 124 13.82 3.21 -0.86
N ARG A 125 14.89 3.34 -1.65
CA ARG A 125 15.75 2.19 -1.99
C ARG A 125 16.36 1.52 -0.76
N HIS A 126 16.72 2.29 0.24
CA HIS A 126 17.26 1.75 1.50
C HIS A 126 16.20 1.03 2.35
N ALA A 127 14.95 1.50 2.30
CA ALA A 127 13.84 0.94 3.06
C ALA A 127 13.26 -0.35 2.45
N LEU A 128 13.54 -0.61 1.17
CA LEU A 128 13.02 -1.77 0.44
C LEU A 128 14.04 -2.91 0.37
N PRO A 129 13.57 -4.16 0.29
CA PRO A 129 14.42 -5.31 -0.02
C PRO A 129 15.04 -5.20 -1.42
N PRO A 130 15.99 -6.11 -1.77
CA PRO A 130 16.57 -6.14 -3.11
C PRO A 130 15.52 -6.16 -4.21
N ARG A 131 15.75 -5.37 -5.26
CA ARG A 131 14.86 -5.33 -6.42
C ARG A 131 14.95 -6.62 -7.23
N LEU A 132 13.89 -6.93 -7.94
CA LEU A 132 13.85 -8.03 -8.90
C LEU A 132 14.83 -7.75 -10.05
N GLU A 133 15.61 -8.75 -10.42
CA GLU A 133 16.57 -8.65 -11.52
C GLU A 133 15.86 -8.25 -12.83
N GLY A 134 16.51 -7.41 -13.62
CA GLY A 134 15.94 -6.88 -14.86
C GLY A 134 14.95 -5.74 -14.71
N MET A 135 14.45 -5.49 -13.50
CA MET A 135 13.52 -4.38 -13.26
C MET A 135 14.27 -3.07 -12.97
N PRO A 136 13.69 -1.89 -13.30
CA PRO A 136 14.32 -0.59 -13.03
C PRO A 136 14.45 -0.34 -11.52
N GLU A 137 15.43 0.47 -11.16
CA GLU A 137 15.56 0.99 -9.79
C GLU A 137 14.32 1.81 -9.42
N PRO A 138 13.80 1.66 -8.18
CA PRO A 138 12.73 2.51 -7.69
C PRO A 138 13.15 3.98 -7.74
N SER A 139 12.31 4.80 -8.32
CA SER A 139 12.52 6.25 -8.39
C SER A 139 11.21 7.02 -8.29
N LEU A 140 11.27 8.19 -7.67
CA LEU A 140 10.13 9.09 -7.55
C LEU A 140 9.83 9.76 -8.90
N ARG A 141 8.57 9.68 -9.30
CA ARG A 141 8.04 10.39 -10.47
C ARG A 141 7.06 11.44 -9.99
N ILE A 142 7.32 12.70 -10.30
CA ILE A 142 6.41 13.80 -10.00
C ILE A 142 5.09 13.56 -10.74
N LYS A 143 3.99 13.59 -10.01
CA LYS A 143 2.63 13.46 -10.55
C LYS A 143 1.95 14.81 -10.70
N ARG A 144 2.13 15.69 -9.73
CA ARG A 144 1.59 17.06 -9.74
C ARG A 144 2.22 17.89 -8.62
N ASP A 145 2.02 19.17 -8.70
CA ASP A 145 2.28 20.07 -7.58
C ASP A 145 1.35 19.73 -6.41
N TYR A 146 1.92 19.71 -5.22
CA TYR A 146 1.16 19.60 -3.97
C TYR A 146 0.99 20.98 -3.32
N SER A 147 2.04 21.78 -3.38
CA SER A 147 2.06 23.20 -2.99
C SER A 147 3.07 23.96 -3.87
N SER A 148 3.35 25.21 -3.55
CA SER A 148 4.37 26.01 -4.27
C SER A 148 5.77 25.38 -4.20
N THR A 149 6.09 24.64 -3.14
CA THR A 149 7.42 24.07 -2.89
C THR A 149 7.44 22.54 -2.85
N LEU A 150 6.29 21.90 -2.73
CA LEU A 150 6.16 20.45 -2.57
C LEU A 150 5.55 19.80 -3.80
N ARG A 151 6.01 18.61 -4.11
CA ARG A 151 5.53 17.75 -5.19
C ARG A 151 4.90 16.48 -4.65
N LEU A 152 3.75 16.10 -5.17
CA LEU A 152 3.21 14.76 -4.99
C LEU A 152 3.88 13.85 -6.00
N CYS A 153 4.64 12.90 -5.49
CA CYS A 153 5.37 11.91 -6.26
C CYS A 153 4.77 10.51 -6.09
N SER A 154 5.07 9.63 -7.02
CA SER A 154 4.81 8.19 -6.89
C SER A 154 6.05 7.39 -7.23
N PHE A 155 6.17 6.21 -6.65
CA PHE A 155 7.17 5.21 -7.02
C PHE A 155 6.53 3.84 -7.20
N GLU A 156 7.26 2.97 -7.89
CA GLU A 156 6.98 1.56 -8.04
C GLU A 156 8.29 0.80 -7.88
N ALA A 157 8.24 -0.30 -7.16
CA ALA A 157 9.38 -1.16 -6.90
C ALA A 157 8.97 -2.62 -7.05
N TRP A 158 9.66 -3.36 -7.89
CA TRP A 158 9.57 -4.81 -7.98
C TRP A 158 10.62 -5.44 -7.08
N ILE A 159 10.18 -6.29 -6.18
CA ILE A 159 10.99 -6.86 -5.11
C ILE A 159 11.31 -8.32 -5.45
N ALA A 160 12.58 -8.70 -5.32
CA ALA A 160 13.02 -10.07 -5.52
C ALA A 160 12.50 -11.00 -4.41
N PRO A 161 12.31 -12.29 -4.67
CA PRO A 161 12.10 -13.29 -3.63
C PRO A 161 13.21 -13.24 -2.57
N ALA A 162 12.92 -13.73 -1.37
CA ALA A 162 13.96 -13.94 -0.37
C ALA A 162 14.93 -15.03 -0.85
N PRO A 163 16.23 -14.91 -0.53
CA PRO A 163 17.20 -15.95 -0.86
C PRO A 163 16.92 -17.27 -0.14
#